data_52930219663178798f1a5d33a26fd841
#
_entry.id   52930219663178798f1a5d33a26fd841
#
_cell.length_a   1.000
_cell.length_b   1.000
_cell.length_c   1.000
_cell.angle_alpha   90.00
_cell.angle_beta   90.00
_cell.angle_gamma   90.00
#
_symmetry.space_group_name_H-M   'P 1'
#
loop_
_entity.id
_entity.type
_entity.pdbx_description
1 polymer ?
#
loop_
_entity_poly.entity_id
_entity_poly.type
_entity_poly.pdbx_seq_one_letter_code
_entity_poly.pdbx_strand_id
1 'polypeptide(L)'
;MAFADVEAVLVTFLSSVPGVTDVSVEMSNQPNLPFVRVSRVTGGDDYITDRPVMYVETFAADRQTSSDIARRIDQKMHHLRHTVVGGVLIDHCETINGPFWSNYQDENMERHIASYAVHSRFNASPI
;
A
#
# COMPACT_ATOMS: atom_id res chain seq x y z
N MET A 1 -5.89 -10.35 22.03
CA MET A 1 -6.13 -9.30 21.03
C MET A 1 -4.96 -9.26 20.06
N ALA A 2 -5.23 -9.26 18.78
CA ALA A 2 -4.18 -9.21 17.76
C ALA A 2 -4.29 -7.92 16.94
N PHE A 3 -3.18 -7.43 16.45
CA PHE A 3 -3.19 -6.34 15.48
C PHE A 3 -3.74 -6.83 14.14
N ALA A 4 -4.38 -5.94 13.43
CA ALA A 4 -4.85 -6.21 12.08
C ALA A 4 -3.68 -6.36 11.13
N ASP A 5 -3.89 -7.13 10.06
CA ASP A 5 -2.94 -7.24 8.96
C ASP A 5 -3.08 -6.01 8.05
N VAL A 6 -2.20 -5.04 8.23
CA VAL A 6 -2.24 -3.80 7.47
C VAL A 6 -1.92 -4.04 5.99
N GLU A 7 -1.12 -5.05 5.67
CA GLU A 7 -0.89 -5.44 4.27
C GLU A 7 -2.21 -5.84 3.61
N ALA A 8 -3.00 -6.68 4.27
CA ALA A 8 -4.31 -7.09 3.75
C ALA A 8 -5.28 -5.91 3.63
N VAL A 9 -5.24 -4.99 4.59
CA VAL A 9 -6.04 -3.76 4.54
C VAL A 9 -5.71 -2.96 3.28
N LEU A 10 -4.43 -2.76 2.99
CA LEU A 10 -4.02 -2.00 1.81
C LEU A 10 -4.33 -2.73 0.51
N VAL A 11 -4.21 -4.05 0.47
CA VAL A 11 -4.62 -4.83 -0.72
C VAL A 11 -6.10 -4.55 -1.03
N THR A 12 -6.95 -4.64 -0.04
CA THR A 12 -8.39 -4.35 -0.21
C THR A 12 -8.64 -2.90 -0.62
N PHE A 13 -8.01 -1.96 0.09
CA PHE A 13 -8.23 -0.53 -0.13
C PHE A 13 -7.77 -0.07 -1.52
N LEU A 14 -6.65 -0.58 -2.01
CA LEU A 14 -6.06 -0.14 -3.27
C LEU A 14 -6.58 -0.90 -4.49
N SER A 15 -7.30 -1.99 -4.30
CA SER A 15 -7.80 -2.81 -5.41
C SER A 15 -8.77 -2.07 -6.34
N SER A 16 -9.40 -1.00 -5.85
CA SER A 16 -10.36 -0.22 -6.64
C SER A 16 -9.76 1.03 -7.29
N VAL A 17 -8.45 1.24 -7.20
CA VAL A 17 -7.79 2.37 -7.86
C VAL A 17 -7.90 2.20 -9.37
N PRO A 18 -8.40 3.21 -10.11
CA PRO A 18 -8.53 3.10 -11.56
C PRO A 18 -7.19 2.83 -12.24
N GLY A 19 -7.19 1.88 -13.15
CA GLY A 19 -6.01 1.51 -13.93
C GLY A 19 -5.16 0.39 -13.34
N VAL A 20 -5.39 0.01 -12.08
CA VAL A 20 -4.68 -1.09 -11.43
C VAL A 20 -5.32 -2.42 -11.82
N THR A 21 -4.51 -3.36 -12.30
CA THR A 21 -4.98 -4.69 -12.66
C THR A 21 -5.00 -5.62 -11.44
N ASP A 22 -3.97 -5.54 -10.60
CA ASP A 22 -3.84 -6.43 -9.44
C ASP A 22 -3.06 -5.76 -8.31
N VAL A 23 -3.42 -6.09 -7.08
CA VAL A 23 -2.73 -5.65 -5.87
C VAL A 23 -2.44 -6.87 -5.00
N SER A 24 -1.20 -7.04 -4.58
CA SER A 24 -0.82 -8.18 -3.75
C SER A 24 0.43 -7.86 -2.91
N VAL A 25 0.71 -8.70 -1.94
CA VAL A 25 1.96 -8.64 -1.17
C VAL A 25 3.09 -9.40 -1.87
N GLU A 26 2.75 -10.30 -2.78
CA GLU A 26 3.71 -11.07 -3.56
C GLU A 26 3.50 -10.81 -5.06
N MET A 27 4.58 -10.83 -5.81
CA MET A 27 4.55 -10.61 -7.25
C MET A 27 5.23 -11.79 -7.95
N SER A 28 4.53 -12.36 -8.94
CA SER A 28 5.09 -13.43 -9.77
C SER A 28 6.13 -12.87 -10.75
N ASN A 29 6.83 -13.77 -11.43
CA ASN A 29 7.80 -13.38 -12.47
C ASN A 29 7.13 -12.71 -13.68
N GLN A 30 5.85 -12.97 -13.89
CA GLN A 30 5.07 -12.39 -14.98
C GLN A 30 3.75 -11.81 -14.44
N PRO A 31 3.83 -10.67 -13.72
CA PRO A 31 2.65 -10.07 -13.14
C PRO A 31 1.74 -9.47 -14.21
N ASN A 32 0.46 -9.39 -13.91
CA ASN A 32 -0.50 -8.66 -14.73
C ASN A 32 -0.32 -7.15 -14.47
N LEU A 33 0.23 -6.45 -15.43
CA LEU A 33 0.48 -5.01 -15.31
C LEU A 33 -0.77 -4.20 -15.68
N PRO A 34 -0.99 -3.02 -15.07
CA PRO A 34 -0.26 -2.47 -13.93
C PRO A 34 -0.51 -3.23 -12.62
N PHE A 35 0.57 -3.50 -11.91
CA PHE A 35 0.57 -4.29 -10.67
C PHE A 35 1.00 -3.42 -9.50
N VAL A 36 0.36 -3.58 -8.35
CA VAL A 36 0.75 -2.89 -7.12
C VAL A 36 1.14 -3.91 -6.07
N ARG A 37 2.36 -3.76 -5.53
CA ARG A 37 2.83 -4.59 -4.44
C ARG A 37 2.91 -3.77 -3.17
N VAL A 38 2.29 -4.27 -2.09
CA VAL A 38 2.34 -3.64 -0.78
C VAL A 38 3.16 -4.51 0.17
N SER A 39 3.95 -3.87 1.01
CA SER A 39 4.76 -4.61 1.99
C SER A 39 5.02 -3.77 3.22
N ARG A 40 4.98 -4.42 4.39
CA ARG A 40 5.43 -3.82 5.64
C ARG A 40 6.95 -3.91 5.70
N VAL A 41 7.61 -2.78 5.84
CA VAL A 41 9.08 -2.72 5.82
C VAL A 41 9.65 -2.54 7.21
N THR A 42 8.94 -1.77 8.05
CA THR A 42 9.37 -1.49 9.42
C THR A 42 8.18 -0.97 10.21
N GLY A 43 8.42 -0.57 11.43
CA GLY A 43 7.41 -0.02 12.33
C GLY A 43 7.19 -0.94 13.52
N GLY A 44 6.96 -0.32 14.66
CA GLY A 44 6.66 -1.02 15.89
C GLY A 44 5.21 -0.85 16.30
N ASP A 45 4.87 -1.38 17.44
CA ASP A 45 3.56 -1.21 18.03
C ASP A 45 3.68 -0.81 19.50
N ASP A 46 2.57 -0.33 20.04
CA ASP A 46 2.36 -0.26 21.47
C ASP A 46 1.17 -1.16 21.82
N TYR A 47 0.64 -1.06 23.03
CA TYR A 47 -0.48 -1.92 23.43
C TYR A 47 -1.80 -1.62 22.72
N ILE A 48 -1.91 -0.48 22.04
CA ILE A 48 -3.15 0.02 21.47
C ILE A 48 -3.03 0.19 19.95
N THR A 49 -1.88 0.66 19.47
CA THR A 49 -1.71 1.09 18.09
C THR A 49 -0.56 0.35 17.44
N ASP A 50 -0.79 -0.20 16.27
CA ASP A 50 0.23 -0.70 15.37
C ASP A 50 0.64 0.44 14.42
N ARG A 51 1.95 0.64 14.24
CA ARG A 51 2.51 1.76 13.47
C ARG A 51 3.45 1.29 12.37
N PRO A 52 2.95 0.49 11.42
CA PRO A 52 3.80 0.04 10.33
C PRO A 52 4.19 1.15 9.38
N VAL A 53 5.37 1.01 8.79
CA VAL A 53 5.75 1.74 7.59
C VAL A 53 5.54 0.79 6.42
N MET A 54 4.73 1.24 5.46
CA MET A 54 4.31 0.44 4.31
C MET A 54 4.96 0.97 3.04
N TYR A 55 5.56 0.09 2.25
CA TYR A 55 5.95 0.40 0.88
C TYR A 55 4.81 0.05 -0.05
N VAL A 56 4.57 0.94 -1.01
CA VAL A 56 3.63 0.71 -2.10
C VAL A 56 4.42 0.87 -3.39
N GLU A 57 4.60 -0.23 -4.10
CA GLU A 57 5.35 -0.27 -5.35
C GLU A 57 4.39 -0.44 -6.50
N THR A 58 4.45 0.46 -7.47
CA THR A 58 3.61 0.42 -8.67
C THR A 58 4.45 0.03 -9.86
N PHE A 59 4.08 -1.07 -10.51
CA PHE A 59 4.74 -1.59 -11.70
C PHE A 59 3.85 -1.43 -12.92
N ALA A 60 4.40 -0.92 -14.00
CA ALA A 60 3.69 -0.78 -15.27
C ALA A 60 4.66 -1.01 -16.44
N ALA A 61 4.11 -1.13 -17.65
CA ALA A 61 4.93 -1.36 -18.84
C ALA A 61 5.73 -0.13 -19.25
N ASP A 62 5.28 1.06 -18.87
CA ASP A 62 5.99 2.31 -19.16
C ASP A 62 5.98 3.23 -17.94
N ARG A 63 6.93 4.17 -17.95
CA ARG A 63 7.17 5.06 -16.82
C ARG A 63 6.02 6.02 -16.57
N GLN A 64 5.39 6.51 -17.63
CA GLN A 64 4.28 7.45 -17.48
C GLN A 64 3.08 6.77 -16.81
N THR A 65 2.75 5.56 -17.21
CA THR A 65 1.64 4.81 -16.61
C THR A 65 1.91 4.49 -15.14
N SER A 66 3.12 4.05 -14.81
CA SER A 66 3.45 3.76 -13.40
C SER A 66 3.41 5.03 -12.54
N SER A 67 3.85 6.16 -13.08
CA SER A 67 3.77 7.46 -12.40
C SER A 67 2.33 7.89 -12.16
N ASP A 68 1.48 7.79 -13.18
CA ASP A 68 0.08 8.20 -13.07
C ASP A 68 -0.68 7.38 -12.04
N ILE A 69 -0.47 6.06 -12.05
CA ILE A 69 -1.11 5.18 -11.10
C ILE A 69 -0.57 5.41 -9.68
N ALA A 70 0.74 5.59 -9.53
CA ALA A 70 1.34 5.86 -8.23
C ALA A 70 0.78 7.15 -7.61
N ARG A 71 0.53 8.17 -8.42
CA ARG A 71 -0.09 9.41 -7.95
C ARG A 71 -1.55 9.24 -7.58
N ARG A 72 -2.31 8.45 -8.32
CA ARG A 72 -3.69 8.10 -7.95
C ARG A 72 -3.73 7.35 -6.62
N ILE A 73 -2.79 6.45 -6.41
CA ILE A 73 -2.66 5.72 -5.15
C ILE A 73 -2.35 6.69 -4.01
N ASP A 74 -1.40 7.61 -4.21
CA ASP A 74 -1.05 8.59 -3.20
C ASP A 74 -2.25 9.45 -2.79
N GLN A 75 -3.04 9.91 -3.76
CA GLN A 75 -4.27 10.65 -3.47
C GLN A 75 -5.26 9.81 -2.68
N LYS A 76 -5.42 8.53 -3.02
CA LYS A 76 -6.33 7.64 -2.30
C LYS A 76 -5.82 7.36 -0.88
N MET A 77 -4.51 7.20 -0.70
CA MET A 77 -3.92 6.99 0.63
C MET A 77 -4.20 8.16 1.58
N HIS A 78 -4.27 9.38 1.06
CA HIS A 78 -4.63 10.55 1.88
C HIS A 78 -6.04 10.46 2.47
N HIS A 79 -6.93 9.66 1.89
CA HIS A 79 -8.28 9.45 2.40
C HIS A 79 -8.40 8.25 3.34
N LEU A 80 -7.30 7.54 3.58
CA LEU A 80 -7.33 6.35 4.44
C LEU A 80 -7.46 6.71 5.92
N ARG A 81 -7.00 7.88 6.30
CA ARG A 81 -7.06 8.35 7.67
C ARG A 81 -8.50 8.39 8.19
N HIS A 82 -8.72 7.86 9.39
CA HIS A 82 -10.02 7.77 10.05
C HIS A 82 -11.05 6.94 9.26
N THR A 83 -10.59 6.01 8.46
CA THR A 83 -11.42 5.16 7.63
C THR A 83 -11.41 3.74 8.18
N VAL A 84 -12.53 3.05 8.05
CA VAL A 84 -12.64 1.62 8.38
C VAL A 84 -12.55 0.82 7.09
N VAL A 85 -11.58 -0.09 7.02
CA VAL A 85 -11.39 -0.98 5.87
C VAL A 85 -11.36 -2.41 6.38
N GLY A 86 -12.28 -3.25 5.91
CA GLY A 86 -12.37 -4.64 6.35
C GLY A 86 -12.53 -4.80 7.86
N GLY A 87 -13.26 -3.87 8.50
CA GLY A 87 -13.45 -3.86 9.95
C GLY A 87 -12.28 -3.27 10.74
N VAL A 88 -11.26 -2.77 10.09
CA VAL A 88 -10.07 -2.20 10.72
C VAL A 88 -10.13 -0.68 10.65
N LEU A 89 -10.04 -0.02 11.81
CA LEU A 89 -9.95 1.43 11.87
C LEU A 89 -8.51 1.89 11.65
N ILE A 90 -8.32 2.73 10.66
CA ILE A 90 -7.04 3.40 10.41
C ILE A 90 -7.08 4.78 11.09
N ASP A 91 -6.28 4.94 12.13
CA ASP A 91 -6.22 6.21 12.89
C ASP A 91 -5.46 7.29 12.14
N HIS A 92 -4.42 6.90 11.42
CA HIS A 92 -3.49 7.85 10.81
C HIS A 92 -2.87 7.24 9.57
N CYS A 93 -2.73 8.06 8.55
CA CYS A 93 -1.97 7.72 7.36
C CYS A 93 -1.27 8.98 6.87
N GLU A 94 0.05 8.90 6.72
CA GLU A 94 0.81 10.01 6.14
C GLU A 94 1.84 9.50 5.16
N THR A 95 2.11 10.29 4.14
CA THR A 95 3.16 10.01 3.17
C THR A 95 4.52 10.31 3.80
N ILE A 96 5.39 9.32 3.88
CA ILE A 96 6.78 9.50 4.31
C ILE A 96 7.62 9.93 3.11
N ASN A 97 7.56 9.16 2.03
CA ASN A 97 8.15 9.52 0.76
C ASN A 97 7.08 9.41 -0.32
N GLY A 98 6.84 10.49 -1.04
CA GLY A 98 5.92 10.49 -2.17
C GLY A 98 6.41 9.59 -3.30
N PRO A 99 5.55 9.29 -4.29
CA PRO A 99 5.93 8.41 -5.38
C PRO A 99 7.16 8.93 -6.13
N PHE A 100 8.14 8.07 -6.30
CA PHE A 100 9.33 8.38 -7.10
C PHE A 100 9.71 7.18 -7.95
N TRP A 101 10.30 7.46 -9.11
CA TRP A 101 10.80 6.41 -9.98
C TRP A 101 12.00 5.73 -9.35
N SER A 102 11.99 4.40 -9.40
CA SER A 102 13.08 3.59 -8.87
C SER A 102 13.40 2.49 -9.87
N ASN A 103 14.66 2.40 -10.27
CA ASN A 103 15.09 1.41 -11.23
C ASN A 103 14.74 -0.01 -10.76
N TYR A 104 14.20 -0.82 -11.67
CA TYR A 104 13.92 -2.22 -11.44
C TYR A 104 14.71 -3.05 -12.45
N GLN A 105 15.13 -4.25 -12.05
CA GLN A 105 16.03 -5.06 -12.88
C GLN A 105 15.38 -5.66 -14.13
N ASP A 106 14.05 -5.67 -14.20
CA ASP A 106 13.33 -6.17 -15.36
C ASP A 106 13.11 -5.04 -16.34
N GLU A 107 13.66 -5.17 -17.56
CA GLU A 107 13.55 -4.16 -18.62
C GLU A 107 12.13 -3.96 -19.14
N ASN A 108 11.22 -4.89 -18.85
CA ASN A 108 9.84 -4.83 -19.31
C ASN A 108 8.91 -4.13 -18.32
N MET A 109 9.43 -3.69 -17.19
CA MET A 109 8.63 -3.05 -16.15
C MET A 109 9.30 -1.79 -15.63
N GLU A 110 8.48 -0.76 -15.43
CA GLU A 110 8.89 0.47 -14.76
C GLU A 110 8.25 0.54 -13.39
N ARG A 111 9.00 0.99 -12.39
CA ARG A 111 8.54 0.98 -11.01
C ARG A 111 8.56 2.38 -10.40
N HIS A 112 7.48 2.74 -9.72
CA HIS A 112 7.45 3.85 -8.77
C HIS A 112 7.24 3.29 -7.37
N ILE A 113 7.92 3.88 -6.39
CA ILE A 113 7.82 3.50 -4.98
C ILE A 113 7.34 4.69 -4.18
N ALA A 114 6.45 4.43 -3.21
CA ALA A 114 6.08 5.38 -2.18
C ALA A 114 6.10 4.68 -0.84
N SER A 115 6.29 5.43 0.25
CA SER A 115 6.21 4.89 1.60
C SER A 115 5.26 5.71 2.45
N TYR A 116 4.53 5.00 3.30
CA TYR A 116 3.46 5.56 4.13
C TYR A 116 3.56 5.04 5.56
N ALA A 117 3.36 5.92 6.52
CA ALA A 117 3.08 5.51 7.88
C ALA A 117 1.58 5.27 7.99
N VAL A 118 1.18 4.07 8.36
CA VAL A 118 -0.24 3.68 8.46
C VAL A 118 -0.48 3.14 9.86
N HIS A 119 -1.17 3.91 10.69
CA HIS A 119 -1.43 3.52 12.07
C HIS A 119 -2.82 2.93 12.20
N SER A 120 -2.90 1.70 12.70
CA SER A 120 -4.16 1.03 12.99
C SER A 120 -4.26 0.69 14.46
N ARG A 121 -5.48 0.64 14.97
CA ARG A 121 -5.74 0.14 16.31
C ARG A 121 -5.85 -1.38 16.29
N PHE A 122 -5.74 -1.98 17.47
CA PHE A 122 -6.09 -3.37 17.63
C PHE A 122 -7.47 -3.63 17.04
N ASN A 123 -7.60 -4.76 16.38
CA ASN A 123 -8.89 -5.24 15.96
C ASN A 123 -9.77 -5.40 17.22
N ALA A 124 -10.87 -4.64 17.25
CA ALA A 124 -11.77 -4.58 18.39
C ALA A 124 -12.68 -5.82 18.48
N SER A 125 -12.39 -6.86 17.73
CA SER A 125 -13.17 -8.09 17.80
C SER A 125 -13.12 -8.66 19.21
N PRO A 126 -14.26 -8.80 19.90
CA PRO A 126 -14.27 -9.47 21.18
C PRO A 126 -13.88 -10.93 20.98
N ILE A 127 -13.07 -11.37 21.85
CA ILE A 127 -12.61 -12.76 21.82
C ILE A 127 -13.69 -13.69 22.32
#